data_c12944e65d2cd8104fa3247ad502d20c
#
_entry.id   c12944e65d2cd8104fa3247ad502d20c
#
_cell.length_a   1.000
_cell.length_b   1.000
_cell.length_c   1.000
_cell.angle_alpha   90.00
_cell.angle_beta   90.00
_cell.angle_gamma   90.00
#
_symmetry.space_group_name_H-M   'P 1'
#
loop_
_entity.id
_entity.type
_entity.pdbx_description
1 polymer ?
#
loop_
_entity_poly.entity_id
_entity_poly.type
_entity_poly.pdbx_seq_one_letter_code
_entity_poly.pdbx_strand_id
1 'polypeptide(L)'
;VLPPMPALERFWDASARVAQISGWLVQEIGRKDSVRTEDAYTFSLFRDCGIPIMMRKFPQYIETLAIANADTERAFTEVEESRHPTSHAVVGCLLGQSWWLPENTCQAIRHHHDFVSIRAGAGALQPAVRRLIALSQVAERIDQEMTGQNRSCEWEKMGEACLDLLELNIDDMPQLQAGATELMGKEGN
;
A
#
# COMPACT_ATOMS: atom_id res chain seq x y z
N VAL A 1 -24.32 -4.43 8.25
CA VAL A 1 -24.21 -5.23 7.03
C VAL A 1 -23.05 -4.64 6.24
N LEU A 2 -22.08 -5.45 5.84
CA LEU A 2 -21.00 -5.04 4.94
C LEU A 2 -21.57 -4.65 3.57
N PRO A 3 -20.93 -3.73 2.82
CA PRO A 3 -21.39 -3.37 1.48
C PRO A 3 -21.46 -4.59 0.56
N PRO A 4 -22.19 -4.50 -0.57
CA PRO A 4 -22.39 -5.64 -1.48
C PRO A 4 -21.07 -6.30 -1.84
N MET A 5 -21.02 -7.60 -1.72
CA MET A 5 -19.87 -8.49 -1.85
C MET A 5 -18.91 -8.18 -3.02
N PRO A 6 -19.37 -7.82 -4.26
CA PRO A 6 -18.46 -7.65 -5.38
C PRO A 6 -17.42 -6.51 -5.23
N ALA A 7 -17.74 -5.46 -4.47
CA ALA A 7 -16.79 -4.37 -4.25
C ALA A 7 -15.69 -4.77 -3.25
N LEU A 8 -16.07 -5.54 -2.22
CA LEU A 8 -15.12 -6.06 -1.24
C LEU A 8 -14.28 -7.21 -1.81
N GLU A 9 -14.85 -8.06 -2.66
CA GLU A 9 -14.09 -9.10 -3.35
C GLU A 9 -12.96 -8.47 -4.20
N ARG A 10 -13.29 -7.51 -5.06
CA ARG A 10 -12.28 -6.79 -5.86
C ARG A 10 -11.22 -6.08 -5.01
N PHE A 11 -11.63 -5.53 -3.86
CA PHE A 11 -10.70 -4.91 -2.92
C PHE A 11 -9.69 -5.93 -2.37
N TRP A 12 -10.17 -7.10 -1.92
CA TRP A 12 -9.29 -8.14 -1.38
C TRP A 12 -8.45 -8.80 -2.47
N ASP A 13 -8.98 -9.00 -3.67
CA ASP A 13 -8.23 -9.51 -4.82
C ASP A 13 -7.07 -8.58 -5.18
N ALA A 14 -7.31 -7.26 -5.22
CA ALA A 14 -6.26 -6.28 -5.45
C ALA A 14 -5.22 -6.30 -4.33
N SER A 15 -5.65 -6.32 -3.07
CA SER A 15 -4.74 -6.41 -1.91
C SER A 15 -3.88 -7.67 -1.96
N ALA A 16 -4.45 -8.81 -2.36
CA ALA A 16 -3.72 -10.07 -2.49
C ALA A 16 -2.68 -10.01 -3.63
N ARG A 17 -3.03 -9.45 -4.80
CA ARG A 17 -2.06 -9.27 -5.90
C ARG A 17 -0.91 -8.34 -5.50
N VAL A 18 -1.21 -7.20 -4.90
CA VAL A 18 -0.18 -6.28 -4.40
C VAL A 18 0.72 -6.95 -3.36
N ALA A 19 0.16 -7.78 -2.47
CA ALA A 19 0.93 -8.52 -1.49
C ALA A 19 1.88 -9.55 -2.14
N GLN A 20 1.42 -10.29 -3.14
CA GLN A 20 2.23 -11.25 -3.90
C GLN A 20 3.38 -10.54 -4.63
N ILE A 21 3.07 -9.45 -5.35
CA ILE A 21 4.08 -8.66 -6.06
C ILE A 21 5.09 -8.06 -5.06
N SER A 22 4.63 -7.53 -3.92
CA SER A 22 5.49 -6.96 -2.89
C SER A 22 6.46 -8.02 -2.30
N GLY A 23 5.97 -9.22 -2.00
CA GLY A 23 6.79 -10.33 -1.55
C GLY A 23 7.82 -10.78 -2.59
N TRP A 24 7.44 -10.84 -3.86
CA TRP A 24 8.32 -11.14 -4.98
C TRP A 24 9.39 -10.06 -5.17
N LEU A 25 9.04 -8.78 -5.08
CA LEU A 25 9.99 -7.66 -5.19
C LEU A 25 11.12 -7.74 -4.17
N VAL A 26 10.87 -8.22 -2.95
CA VAL A 26 11.94 -8.45 -1.94
C VAL A 26 12.99 -9.41 -2.46
N GLN A 27 12.58 -10.45 -3.17
CA GLN A 27 13.49 -11.46 -3.73
C GLN A 27 14.20 -10.95 -4.98
N GLU A 28 13.47 -10.25 -5.86
CA GLU A 28 13.98 -9.76 -7.14
C GLU A 28 15.01 -8.65 -6.95
N ILE A 29 14.78 -7.71 -6.03
CA ILE A 29 15.72 -6.62 -5.72
C ILE A 29 16.98 -7.16 -5.00
N GLY A 30 16.94 -8.38 -4.45
CA GLY A 30 18.11 -9.15 -4.02
C GLY A 30 18.91 -8.58 -2.85
N ARG A 31 18.42 -7.58 -2.16
CA ARG A 31 19.12 -6.96 -1.03
C ARG A 31 18.73 -7.62 0.29
N LYS A 32 19.71 -8.19 0.95
CA LYS A 32 19.58 -8.89 2.25
C LYS A 32 19.22 -7.97 3.43
N ASP A 33 18.75 -6.75 3.20
CA ASP A 33 18.64 -5.73 4.22
C ASP A 33 17.22 -5.59 4.77
N SER A 34 17.05 -6.01 5.99
CA SER A 34 16.04 -5.57 6.98
C SER A 34 14.55 -5.90 6.74
N VAL A 35 14.09 -6.29 5.55
CA VAL A 35 12.69 -6.65 5.27
C VAL A 35 12.60 -8.07 4.75
N ARG A 36 11.83 -8.91 5.43
CA ARG A 36 11.56 -10.29 4.99
C ARG A 36 10.41 -10.30 3.99
N THR A 37 10.39 -11.28 3.11
CA THR A 37 9.30 -11.52 2.14
C THR A 37 7.93 -11.57 2.83
N GLU A 38 7.84 -12.26 3.97
CA GLU A 38 6.61 -12.42 4.73
C GLU A 38 6.12 -11.09 5.33
N ASP A 39 7.04 -10.21 5.73
CA ASP A 39 6.70 -8.90 6.29
C ASP A 39 6.15 -7.97 5.19
N ALA A 40 6.77 -7.98 3.99
CA ALA A 40 6.31 -7.22 2.84
C ALA A 40 4.93 -7.72 2.34
N TYR A 41 4.76 -9.03 2.24
CA TYR A 41 3.47 -9.66 1.90
C TYR A 41 2.38 -9.28 2.91
N THR A 42 2.65 -9.49 4.20
CA THR A 42 1.68 -9.24 5.27
C THR A 42 1.28 -7.76 5.33
N PHE A 43 2.26 -6.86 5.26
CA PHE A 43 1.96 -5.43 5.23
C PHE A 43 1.07 -5.06 4.03
N SER A 44 1.47 -5.46 2.82
CA SER A 44 0.74 -5.09 1.59
C SER A 44 -0.67 -5.68 1.56
N LEU A 45 -0.88 -6.87 2.14
CA LEU A 45 -2.22 -7.47 2.27
C LEU A 45 -3.13 -6.67 3.20
N PHE A 46 -2.58 -6.15 4.30
CA PHE A 46 -3.37 -5.54 5.37
C PHE A 46 -3.28 -4.01 5.43
N ARG A 47 -2.48 -3.35 4.58
CA ARG A 47 -2.27 -1.89 4.65
C ARG A 47 -3.58 -1.09 4.64
N ASP A 48 -4.55 -1.54 3.84
CA ASP A 48 -5.85 -0.89 3.65
C ASP A 48 -6.99 -1.56 4.44
N CYS A 49 -6.70 -2.48 5.37
CA CYS A 49 -7.72 -3.25 6.10
C CYS A 49 -8.68 -2.38 6.95
N GLY A 50 -8.34 -1.14 7.20
CA GLY A 50 -9.22 -0.16 7.84
C GLY A 50 -10.34 0.35 6.94
N ILE A 51 -10.18 0.34 5.61
CA ILE A 51 -11.18 0.86 4.65
C ILE A 51 -12.55 0.19 4.83
N PRO A 52 -12.70 -1.14 4.87
CA PRO A 52 -14.00 -1.79 5.07
C PRO A 52 -14.70 -1.37 6.38
N ILE A 53 -13.92 -1.08 7.43
CA ILE A 53 -14.46 -0.63 8.71
C ILE A 53 -14.96 0.80 8.63
N MET A 54 -14.17 1.68 7.99
CA MET A 54 -14.57 3.06 7.73
C MET A 54 -15.84 3.10 6.88
N MET A 55 -15.94 2.30 5.81
CA MET A 55 -17.14 2.19 4.96
C MET A 55 -18.37 1.74 5.77
N ARG A 56 -18.19 0.80 6.69
CA ARG A 56 -19.29 0.34 7.56
C ARG A 56 -19.71 1.39 8.58
N LYS A 57 -18.76 2.16 9.11
CA LYS A 57 -19.01 3.13 10.17
C LYS A 57 -19.55 4.46 9.64
N PHE A 58 -19.09 4.89 8.46
CA PHE A 58 -19.39 6.19 7.88
C PHE A 58 -20.06 6.02 6.50
N PRO A 59 -21.38 6.27 6.36
CA PRO A 59 -22.09 6.05 5.09
C PRO A 59 -21.54 6.84 3.89
N GLN A 60 -20.94 8.01 4.12
CA GLN A 60 -20.38 8.90 3.09
C GLN A 60 -18.91 8.61 2.79
N TYR A 61 -18.33 7.56 3.37
CA TYR A 61 -16.90 7.30 3.23
C TYR A 61 -16.47 6.96 1.80
N ILE A 62 -17.35 6.38 0.98
CA ILE A 62 -17.11 6.12 -0.45
C ILE A 62 -16.80 7.42 -1.21
N GLU A 63 -17.50 8.52 -0.91
CA GLU A 63 -17.22 9.82 -1.50
C GLU A 63 -15.85 10.35 -1.06
N THR A 64 -15.51 10.12 0.21
CA THR A 64 -14.19 10.51 0.75
C THR A 64 -13.06 9.75 0.06
N LEU A 65 -13.23 8.43 -0.19
CA LEU A 65 -12.26 7.65 -0.95
C LEU A 65 -12.04 8.22 -2.36
N ALA A 66 -13.12 8.59 -3.05
CA ALA A 66 -13.03 9.16 -4.40
C ALA A 66 -12.26 10.49 -4.39
N ILE A 67 -12.53 11.36 -3.40
CA ILE A 67 -11.82 12.64 -3.26
C ILE A 67 -10.34 12.41 -2.92
N ALA A 68 -10.05 11.52 -1.97
CA ALA A 68 -8.68 11.24 -1.55
C ALA A 68 -7.83 10.63 -2.67
N ASN A 69 -8.42 9.71 -3.46
CA ASN A 69 -7.76 9.12 -4.62
C ASN A 69 -7.42 10.12 -5.73
N ALA A 70 -8.20 11.20 -5.85
CA ALA A 70 -8.01 12.23 -6.86
C ALA A 70 -7.17 13.43 -6.37
N ASP A 71 -6.88 13.52 -5.08
CA ASP A 71 -6.12 14.63 -4.50
C ASP A 71 -4.63 14.44 -4.76
N THR A 72 -4.00 15.42 -5.40
CA THR A 72 -2.57 15.39 -5.76
C THR A 72 -1.67 16.10 -4.75
N GLU A 73 -2.24 16.82 -3.79
CA GLU A 73 -1.48 17.69 -2.88
C GLU A 73 -1.48 17.18 -1.43
N ARG A 74 -2.65 16.79 -0.93
CA ARG A 74 -2.81 16.34 0.45
C ARG A 74 -2.53 14.85 0.59
N ALA A 75 -2.06 14.43 1.75
CA ALA A 75 -2.02 13.01 2.08
C ALA A 75 -3.45 12.44 2.10
N PHE A 76 -3.59 11.18 1.68
CA PHE A 76 -4.88 10.49 1.67
C PHE A 76 -5.57 10.57 3.05
N THR A 77 -4.80 10.32 4.11
CA THR A 77 -5.27 10.40 5.50
C THR A 77 -5.68 11.80 5.93
N GLU A 78 -5.06 12.86 5.41
CA GLU A 78 -5.48 14.24 5.68
C GLU A 78 -6.87 14.54 5.08
N VAL A 79 -7.15 14.01 3.88
CA VAL A 79 -8.48 14.13 3.28
C VAL A 79 -9.51 13.41 4.13
N GLU A 80 -9.22 12.18 4.59
CA GLU A 80 -10.10 11.44 5.48
C GLU A 80 -10.35 12.18 6.80
N GLU A 81 -9.30 12.64 7.47
CA GLU A 81 -9.37 13.30 8.78
C GLU A 81 -10.05 14.68 8.71
N SER A 82 -10.07 15.31 7.55
CA SER A 82 -10.87 16.52 7.31
C SER A 82 -12.39 16.26 7.28
N ARG A 83 -12.81 15.02 7.06
CA ARG A 83 -14.22 14.61 6.86
C ARG A 83 -14.73 13.63 7.93
N HIS A 84 -13.82 12.94 8.59
CA HIS A 84 -14.11 11.89 9.59
C HIS A 84 -13.18 12.06 10.81
N PRO A 85 -13.56 11.56 11.98
CA PRO A 85 -12.76 11.70 13.21
C PRO A 85 -11.48 10.83 13.23
N THR A 86 -11.23 10.05 12.20
CA THR A 86 -10.10 9.13 12.06
C THR A 86 -9.88 8.77 10.59
N SER A 87 -8.76 8.11 10.28
CA SER A 87 -8.43 7.60 8.96
C SER A 87 -8.38 6.07 8.94
N HIS A 88 -8.46 5.46 7.74
CA HIS A 88 -8.32 4.01 7.60
C HIS A 88 -6.95 3.51 8.08
N ALA A 89 -5.90 4.30 7.92
CA ALA A 89 -4.56 3.95 8.39
C ALA A 89 -4.47 3.84 9.92
N VAL A 90 -5.16 4.73 10.66
CA VAL A 90 -5.29 4.61 12.11
C VAL A 90 -6.05 3.35 12.50
N VAL A 91 -7.21 3.14 11.88
CA VAL A 91 -8.08 1.98 12.16
C VAL A 91 -7.35 0.68 11.80
N GLY A 92 -6.68 0.63 10.65
CA GLY A 92 -5.88 -0.52 10.21
C GLY A 92 -4.73 -0.84 11.16
N CYS A 93 -4.03 0.18 11.65
CA CYS A 93 -2.96 0.00 12.65
C CYS A 93 -3.51 -0.62 13.95
N LEU A 94 -4.63 -0.12 14.47
CA LEU A 94 -5.28 -0.69 15.66
C LEU A 94 -5.71 -2.15 15.45
N LEU A 95 -6.22 -2.48 14.26
CA LEU A 95 -6.53 -3.87 13.91
C LEU A 95 -5.27 -4.72 13.88
N GLY A 96 -4.22 -4.29 13.20
CA GLY A 96 -2.95 -4.99 13.13
C GLY A 96 -2.38 -5.28 14.53
N GLN A 97 -2.42 -4.31 15.44
CA GLN A 97 -2.04 -4.48 16.84
C GLN A 97 -2.91 -5.52 17.55
N SER A 98 -4.23 -5.51 17.32
CA SER A 98 -5.15 -6.49 17.91
C SER A 98 -4.94 -7.91 17.39
N TRP A 99 -4.37 -8.06 16.20
CA TRP A 99 -3.99 -9.33 15.58
C TRP A 99 -2.53 -9.73 15.84
N TRP A 100 -1.83 -9.00 16.68
CA TRP A 100 -0.44 -9.25 17.04
C TRP A 100 0.52 -9.21 15.84
N LEU A 101 0.22 -8.37 14.84
CA LEU A 101 1.17 -8.14 13.74
C LEU A 101 2.45 -7.47 14.27
N PRO A 102 3.61 -7.72 13.63
CA PRO A 102 4.87 -7.09 14.00
C PRO A 102 4.76 -5.56 14.07
N GLU A 103 5.48 -4.94 15.01
CA GLU A 103 5.45 -3.48 15.21
C GLU A 103 5.76 -2.70 13.93
N ASN A 104 6.78 -3.12 13.16
CA ASN A 104 7.11 -2.46 11.89
C ASN A 104 5.95 -2.53 10.88
N THR A 105 5.20 -3.64 10.86
CA THR A 105 4.00 -3.78 10.01
C THR A 105 2.90 -2.83 10.45
N CYS A 106 2.63 -2.73 11.75
CA CYS A 106 1.64 -1.80 12.29
C CYS A 106 2.03 -0.34 12.01
N GLN A 107 3.30 0.02 12.17
CA GLN A 107 3.81 1.35 11.85
C GLN A 107 3.73 1.64 10.34
N ALA A 108 4.03 0.66 9.49
CA ALA A 108 3.86 0.80 8.05
C ALA A 108 2.39 1.02 7.67
N ILE A 109 1.44 0.27 8.25
CA ILE A 109 -0.01 0.51 8.08
C ILE A 109 -0.40 1.92 8.50
N ARG A 110 0.15 2.40 9.63
CA ARG A 110 -0.18 3.73 10.16
C ARG A 110 0.28 4.87 9.26
N HIS A 111 1.41 4.69 8.55
CA HIS A 111 2.12 5.77 7.88
C HIS A 111 2.25 5.60 6.36
N HIS A 112 1.54 4.66 5.73
CA HIS A 112 1.75 4.37 4.30
C HIS A 112 1.31 5.49 3.34
N HIS A 113 0.55 6.46 3.81
CA HIS A 113 0.21 7.69 3.08
C HIS A 113 1.01 8.92 3.51
N ASP A 114 1.95 8.76 4.43
CA ASP A 114 2.79 9.86 4.92
C ASP A 114 3.97 10.10 3.97
N PHE A 115 3.67 10.67 2.80
CA PHE A 115 4.69 10.94 1.78
C PHE A 115 5.75 11.96 2.26
N VAL A 116 5.43 12.80 3.24
CA VAL A 116 6.40 13.73 3.83
C VAL A 116 7.51 12.97 4.56
N SER A 117 7.14 12.01 5.41
CA SER A 117 8.11 11.16 6.11
C SER A 117 8.88 10.24 5.17
N ILE A 118 8.27 9.81 4.05
CA ILE A 118 8.95 9.01 3.02
C ILE A 118 9.99 9.85 2.29
N ARG A 119 9.66 11.08 1.88
CA ARG A 119 10.57 12.01 1.19
C ARG A 119 11.68 12.56 2.07
N ALA A 120 11.39 12.88 3.34
CA ALA A 120 12.30 13.60 4.25
C ALA A 120 13.59 12.83 4.61
N GLY A 121 13.76 11.58 4.17
CA GLY A 121 14.95 10.82 4.51
C GLY A 121 14.94 10.33 5.97
N ALA A 122 16.02 10.52 6.67
CA ALA A 122 16.16 10.02 8.04
C ALA A 122 15.41 10.91 9.05
N GLY A 123 14.60 10.33 9.93
CA GLY A 123 14.16 11.00 11.14
C GLY A 123 12.87 10.49 11.77
N ALA A 124 11.78 10.31 11.04
CA ALA A 124 10.48 10.00 11.64
C ALA A 124 10.16 8.50 11.67
N LEU A 125 10.53 7.74 10.62
CA LEU A 125 10.21 6.32 10.49
C LEU A 125 11.47 5.47 10.40
N GLN A 126 11.43 4.29 11.01
CA GLN A 126 12.52 3.32 10.91
C GLN A 126 12.77 2.90 9.45
N PRO A 127 14.02 2.61 9.07
CA PRO A 127 14.35 2.22 7.69
C PRO A 127 13.52 1.04 7.17
N ALA A 128 13.28 0.02 8.02
CA ALA A 128 12.47 -1.14 7.67
C ALA A 128 11.01 -0.76 7.36
N VAL A 129 10.42 0.18 8.12
CA VAL A 129 9.05 0.68 7.90
C VAL A 129 8.97 1.42 6.55
N ARG A 130 9.91 2.34 6.29
CA ARG A 130 9.96 3.07 5.01
C ARG A 130 10.12 2.14 3.82
N ARG A 131 10.96 1.11 3.97
CA ARG A 131 11.17 0.11 2.91
C ARG A 131 9.94 -0.76 2.66
N LEU A 132 9.19 -1.16 3.70
CA LEU A 132 7.90 -1.84 3.55
C LEU A 132 6.92 -0.99 2.73
N ILE A 133 6.79 0.30 3.07
CA ILE A 133 5.91 1.24 2.37
C ILE A 133 6.35 1.38 0.90
N ALA A 134 7.65 1.56 0.64
CA ALA A 134 8.18 1.69 -0.70
C ALA A 134 7.92 0.44 -1.57
N LEU A 135 8.16 -0.77 -1.03
CA LEU A 135 7.88 -2.04 -1.72
C LEU A 135 6.39 -2.16 -2.10
N SER A 136 5.51 -1.85 -1.17
CA SER A 136 4.06 -1.90 -1.42
C SER A 136 3.61 -0.86 -2.44
N GLN A 137 4.19 0.35 -2.41
CA GLN A 137 3.85 1.41 -3.36
C GLN A 137 4.30 1.06 -4.79
N VAL A 138 5.49 0.49 -4.96
CA VAL A 138 5.96 0.00 -6.27
C VAL A 138 5.11 -1.19 -6.73
N ALA A 139 4.77 -2.12 -5.83
CA ALA A 139 3.90 -3.26 -6.14
C ALA A 139 2.49 -2.81 -6.58
N GLU A 140 1.92 -1.81 -5.90
CA GLU A 140 0.63 -1.23 -6.29
C GLU A 140 0.70 -0.56 -7.67
N ARG A 141 1.76 0.19 -7.94
CA ARG A 141 1.94 0.80 -9.27
C ARG A 141 2.00 -0.25 -10.37
N ILE A 142 2.72 -1.35 -10.14
CA ILE A 142 2.78 -2.48 -11.06
C ILE A 142 1.38 -3.10 -11.26
N ASP A 143 0.62 -3.38 -10.19
CA ASP A 143 -0.75 -3.93 -10.29
C ASP A 143 -1.69 -2.99 -11.05
N GLN A 144 -1.59 -1.68 -10.80
CA GLN A 144 -2.39 -0.66 -11.52
C GLN A 144 -2.09 -0.63 -13.02
N GLU A 145 -0.83 -0.78 -13.41
CA GLU A 145 -0.43 -0.82 -14.83
C GLU A 145 -0.84 -2.11 -15.50
N MET A 146 -0.72 -3.25 -14.81
CA MET A 146 -1.14 -4.56 -15.33
C MET A 146 -2.65 -4.69 -15.51
N THR A 147 -3.43 -4.15 -14.57
CA THR A 147 -4.88 -4.35 -14.55
C THR A 147 -5.67 -3.17 -15.12
N GLY A 148 -5.08 -1.99 -15.17
CA GLY A 148 -5.75 -0.72 -15.47
C GLY A 148 -6.75 -0.26 -14.41
N GLN A 149 -6.75 -0.88 -13.22
CA GLN A 149 -7.69 -0.64 -12.13
C GLN A 149 -7.04 0.09 -10.95
N ASN A 150 -7.89 0.53 -10.01
CA ASN A 150 -7.49 1.09 -8.71
C ASN A 150 -6.51 2.27 -8.80
N ARG A 151 -6.63 3.10 -9.82
CA ARG A 151 -5.76 4.27 -9.99
C ARG A 151 -5.96 5.27 -8.86
N SER A 152 -4.86 5.72 -8.27
CA SER A 152 -4.80 6.79 -7.26
C SER A 152 -3.67 7.75 -7.60
N CYS A 153 -3.66 8.93 -7.00
CA CYS A 153 -2.58 9.90 -7.15
C CYS A 153 -1.42 9.68 -6.15
N GLU A 154 -1.36 8.53 -5.47
CA GLU A 154 -0.30 8.27 -4.49
C GLU A 154 1.07 8.12 -5.14
N TRP A 155 1.10 7.54 -6.36
CA TRP A 155 2.36 7.42 -7.11
C TRP A 155 2.97 8.79 -7.43
N GLU A 156 2.17 9.76 -7.84
CA GLU A 156 2.61 11.13 -8.11
C GLU A 156 3.17 11.81 -6.86
N LYS A 157 2.68 11.44 -5.67
CA LYS A 157 3.11 12.02 -4.39
C LYS A 157 4.42 11.45 -3.88
N MET A 158 4.67 10.15 -4.02
CA MET A 158 5.81 9.50 -3.37
C MET A 158 6.55 8.45 -4.21
N GLY A 159 6.14 8.22 -5.46
CA GLY A 159 6.74 7.17 -6.30
C GLY A 159 8.25 7.32 -6.47
N GLU A 160 8.74 8.52 -6.78
CA GLU A 160 10.16 8.81 -6.92
C GLU A 160 10.94 8.48 -5.62
N ALA A 161 10.45 8.96 -4.48
CA ALA A 161 11.08 8.68 -3.19
C ALA A 161 11.04 7.18 -2.82
N CYS A 162 10.01 6.45 -3.24
CA CYS A 162 9.94 5.00 -3.07
C CYS A 162 10.98 4.26 -3.94
N LEU A 163 11.16 4.70 -5.19
CA LEU A 163 12.21 4.16 -6.06
C LEU A 163 13.60 4.41 -5.48
N ASP A 164 13.88 5.62 -5.01
CA ASP A 164 15.14 5.98 -4.36
C ASP A 164 15.42 5.09 -3.13
N LEU A 165 14.41 4.86 -2.28
CA LEU A 165 14.53 3.99 -1.10
C LEU A 165 14.83 2.53 -1.46
N LEU A 166 14.41 2.09 -2.62
CA LEU A 166 14.67 0.75 -3.13
C LEU A 166 15.91 0.69 -4.03
N GLU A 167 16.54 1.85 -4.28
CA GLU A 167 17.67 2.02 -5.22
C GLU A 167 17.31 1.53 -6.64
N LEU A 168 16.10 1.82 -7.06
CA LEU A 168 15.55 1.57 -8.38
C LEU A 168 15.46 2.87 -9.18
N ASN A 169 15.47 2.74 -10.51
CA ASN A 169 15.19 3.82 -11.43
C ASN A 169 13.83 3.60 -12.09
N ILE A 170 13.25 4.66 -12.64
CA ILE A 170 11.99 4.55 -13.38
C ILE A 170 12.11 3.61 -14.58
N ASP A 171 13.28 3.51 -15.16
CA ASP A 171 13.56 2.64 -16.32
C ASP A 171 13.58 1.14 -15.94
N ASP A 172 13.63 0.80 -14.64
CA ASP A 172 13.53 -0.58 -14.16
C ASP A 172 12.06 -1.08 -14.13
N MET A 173 11.10 -0.15 -14.08
CA MET A 173 9.68 -0.48 -13.93
C MET A 173 9.12 -1.41 -15.02
N PRO A 174 9.44 -1.26 -16.33
CA PRO A 174 8.96 -2.18 -17.35
C PRO A 174 9.43 -3.63 -17.14
N GLN A 175 10.66 -3.83 -16.69
CA GLN A 175 11.19 -5.16 -16.40
C GLN A 175 10.51 -5.77 -15.18
N LEU A 176 10.31 -4.99 -14.11
CA LEU A 176 9.60 -5.44 -12.92
C LEU A 176 8.13 -5.78 -13.23
N GLN A 177 7.46 -5.00 -14.07
CA GLN A 177 6.10 -5.30 -14.54
C GLN A 177 6.04 -6.61 -15.33
N ALA A 178 7.01 -6.86 -16.21
CA ALA A 178 7.08 -8.12 -16.96
C ALA A 178 7.26 -9.32 -16.03
N GLY A 179 8.17 -9.23 -15.04
CA GLY A 179 8.38 -10.29 -14.05
C GLY A 179 7.14 -10.55 -13.18
N ALA A 180 6.45 -9.49 -12.73
CA ALA A 180 5.20 -9.61 -11.99
C ALA A 180 4.09 -10.26 -12.84
N THR A 181 4.02 -9.97 -14.13
CA THR A 181 3.07 -10.60 -15.05
C THR A 181 3.34 -12.11 -15.16
N GLU A 182 4.59 -12.52 -15.26
CA GLU A 182 4.96 -13.94 -15.26
C GLU A 182 4.63 -14.64 -13.93
N LEU A 183 4.85 -13.95 -12.80
CA LEU A 183 4.49 -14.46 -11.47
C LEU A 183 2.99 -14.77 -11.41
N MET A 184 2.15 -13.82 -11.78
CA MET A 184 0.70 -13.96 -11.74
C MET A 184 0.18 -15.02 -12.73
N GLY A 185 0.82 -15.16 -13.89
CA GLY A 185 0.43 -16.16 -14.89
C GLY A 185 0.71 -17.62 -14.46
N LYS A 186 1.67 -17.83 -13.55
CA LYS A 186 2.01 -19.18 -13.04
C LYS A 186 1.02 -19.68 -11.98
N GLU A 187 0.33 -18.80 -11.29
CA GLU A 187 -0.64 -19.16 -10.25
C GLU A 187 -2.06 -19.42 -10.80
N GLY A 188 -2.32 -19.02 -12.06
CA GLY A 188 -3.61 -19.25 -12.74
C GLY A 188 -3.73 -20.60 -13.47
N ASN A 189 -2.70 -21.43 -13.44
CA ASN A 189 -2.66 -22.78 -13.99
C ASN A 189 -2.57 -23.84 -12.88
#